data_2c0374d94a185e94e7c1da4a109db66e
#
_entry.id   2c0374d94a185e94e7c1da4a109db66e
#
_cell.length_a   1.000
_cell.length_b   1.000
_cell.length_c   1.000
_cell.angle_alpha   90.00
_cell.angle_beta   90.00
_cell.angle_gamma   90.00
#
_symmetry.space_group_name_H-M   'P 1'
#
loop_
_entity.id
_entity.type
_entity.pdbx_description
1 polymer ?
#
loop_
_entity_poly.entity_id
_entity_poly.type
_entity_poly.pdbx_seq_one_letter_code
_entity_poly.pdbx_strand_id
1 'polypeptide(L)'
;YSVRGSVDICKLNNNTTMLVVLPAAHNFTMSSPGILGVMCVSGKLVFAADPSPQTAFHLIEMEGVTTSALVPPLAQAWVASAEKRGVSLPSLQTLQVGGSKLAPAVAGKIESVLGCTVQQVFGMAEGLVNYTRSNDPIEMRLRTQGYPISPDDEILIVDDQDQPVKRGESGHLLTRGPYTIRGYYLEENANRYGFTEDGFYRTGDIVRLVAGKYLEVTGRAKDQ
;
A
#
# COMPACT_ATOMS: atom_id res chain seq x y z
N TYR A 1 4.10 14.42 7.20
CA TYR A 1 5.09 13.39 7.54
C TYR A 1 4.98 12.19 6.60
N SER A 2 3.85 11.49 6.56
CA SER A 2 3.65 10.26 5.75
C SER A 2 3.91 10.45 4.25
N VAL A 3 3.47 11.57 3.67
CA VAL A 3 3.69 11.87 2.24
C VAL A 3 5.19 11.96 1.93
N ARG A 4 5.99 12.67 2.74
CA ARG A 4 7.43 12.79 2.52
C ARG A 4 8.15 11.46 2.67
N GLY A 5 7.86 10.72 3.75
CA GLY A 5 8.42 9.37 3.93
C GLY A 5 8.06 8.42 2.78
N SER A 6 6.83 8.50 2.28
CA SER A 6 6.39 7.72 1.12
C SER A 6 7.11 8.15 -0.18
N VAL A 7 7.33 9.45 -0.41
CA VAL A 7 8.11 9.96 -1.56
C VAL A 7 9.52 9.38 -1.57
N ASP A 8 10.20 9.39 -0.42
CA ASP A 8 11.56 8.86 -0.30
C ASP A 8 11.61 7.34 -0.55
N ILE A 9 10.68 6.58 0.02
CA ILE A 9 10.59 5.13 -0.16
C ILE A 9 10.26 4.75 -1.61
N CYS A 10 9.33 5.46 -2.23
CA CYS A 10 8.91 5.22 -3.61
C CYS A 10 9.85 5.87 -4.64
N LYS A 11 10.88 6.61 -4.18
CA LYS A 11 11.88 7.30 -5.01
C LYS A 11 11.27 8.21 -6.07
N LEU A 12 10.17 8.90 -5.70
CA LEU A 12 9.54 9.85 -6.59
C LEU A 12 10.45 11.05 -6.87
N ASN A 13 10.38 11.57 -8.08
CA ASN A 13 11.12 12.74 -8.51
C ASN A 13 10.34 13.51 -9.59
N ASN A 14 10.88 14.58 -10.12
CA ASN A 14 10.25 15.42 -11.13
C ASN A 14 9.95 14.75 -12.47
N ASN A 15 10.55 13.57 -12.73
CA ASN A 15 10.23 12.76 -13.90
C ASN A 15 9.10 11.75 -13.64
N THR A 16 8.56 11.72 -12.42
CA THR A 16 7.44 10.84 -12.09
C THR A 16 6.18 11.31 -12.79
N THR A 17 5.56 10.42 -13.58
CA THR A 17 4.23 10.58 -14.14
C THR A 17 3.31 9.53 -13.52
N MET A 18 2.33 9.97 -12.72
CA MET A 18 1.39 9.05 -12.06
C MET A 18 0.05 9.04 -12.77
N LEU A 19 -0.44 7.84 -13.12
CA LEU A 19 -1.82 7.64 -13.56
C LEU A 19 -2.73 7.42 -12.36
N VAL A 20 -3.72 8.28 -12.20
CA VAL A 20 -4.75 8.24 -11.15
C VAL A 20 -5.99 7.56 -11.72
N VAL A 21 -6.24 6.32 -11.31
CA VAL A 21 -7.42 5.52 -11.73
C VAL A 21 -8.36 5.20 -10.57
N LEU A 22 -7.90 5.35 -9.34
CA LEU A 22 -8.71 5.19 -8.15
C LEU A 22 -9.30 6.53 -7.71
N PRO A 23 -10.38 6.54 -6.90
CA PRO A 23 -10.96 7.78 -6.40
C PRO A 23 -9.92 8.69 -5.73
N ALA A 24 -9.78 9.92 -6.22
CA ALA A 24 -8.75 10.86 -5.78
C ALA A 24 -8.88 11.23 -4.29
N ALA A 25 -10.10 11.24 -3.74
CA ALA A 25 -10.35 11.55 -2.34
C ALA A 25 -9.99 10.40 -1.36
N HIS A 26 -9.71 9.20 -1.88
CA HIS A 26 -9.31 8.09 -1.03
C HIS A 26 -7.88 8.27 -0.54
N ASN A 27 -7.62 7.99 0.74
CA ASN A 27 -6.31 8.17 1.40
C ASN A 27 -5.17 7.51 0.62
N PHE A 28 -5.34 6.29 0.14
CA PHE A 28 -4.32 5.59 -0.67
C PHE A 28 -3.93 6.40 -1.92
N THR A 29 -4.92 6.88 -2.67
CA THR A 29 -4.69 7.66 -3.90
C THR A 29 -4.15 9.06 -3.60
N MET A 30 -4.60 9.68 -2.51
CA MET A 30 -4.24 11.05 -2.16
C MET A 30 -2.84 11.16 -1.60
N SER A 31 -2.43 10.28 -0.66
CA SER A 31 -1.27 10.52 0.21
C SER A 31 -0.32 9.34 0.43
N SER A 32 -0.42 8.21 -0.32
CA SER A 32 0.43 7.04 -0.11
C SER A 32 1.20 6.57 -1.37
N PRO A 33 2.18 7.29 -1.86
CA PRO A 33 2.48 8.72 -1.79
C PRO A 33 1.45 9.56 -2.53
N GLY A 34 0.79 8.97 -3.53
CA GLY A 34 -0.35 9.45 -4.27
C GLY A 34 -0.17 10.84 -4.90
N ILE A 35 -1.31 11.51 -5.06
CA ILE A 35 -1.38 12.85 -5.67
C ILE A 35 -0.45 13.83 -4.95
N LEU A 36 -0.51 13.87 -3.61
CA LEU A 36 0.31 14.79 -2.82
C LEU A 36 1.81 14.51 -2.95
N GLY A 37 2.19 13.23 -3.01
CA GLY A 37 3.60 12.85 -3.21
C GLY A 37 4.15 13.30 -4.55
N VAL A 38 3.38 13.11 -5.64
CA VAL A 38 3.78 13.55 -6.98
C VAL A 38 3.86 15.07 -7.06
N MET A 39 2.92 15.79 -6.43
CA MET A 39 2.97 17.26 -6.35
C MET A 39 4.19 17.75 -5.56
N CYS A 40 4.56 17.07 -4.46
CA CYS A 40 5.75 17.43 -3.67
C CYS A 40 7.06 17.42 -4.47
N VAL A 41 7.15 16.60 -5.51
CA VAL A 41 8.36 16.48 -6.36
C VAL A 41 8.20 17.18 -7.71
N SER A 42 7.13 17.96 -7.91
CA SER A 42 6.81 18.60 -9.18
C SER A 42 6.68 17.61 -10.36
N GLY A 43 6.18 16.41 -10.08
CA GLY A 43 5.87 15.39 -11.07
C GLY A 43 4.55 15.66 -11.80
N LYS A 44 4.21 14.79 -12.76
CA LYS A 44 3.01 14.90 -13.59
C LYS A 44 1.90 13.99 -13.07
N LEU A 45 0.67 14.49 -13.04
CA LEU A 45 -0.55 13.73 -12.74
C LEU A 45 -1.40 13.58 -13.99
N VAL A 46 -1.83 12.36 -14.27
CA VAL A 46 -2.76 12.01 -15.35
C VAL A 46 -3.97 11.37 -14.72
N PHE A 47 -5.16 11.90 -14.96
CA PHE A 47 -6.40 11.38 -14.40
C PHE A 47 -7.16 10.59 -15.46
N ALA A 48 -7.45 9.32 -15.18
CA ALA A 48 -8.28 8.49 -16.04
C ALA A 48 -9.77 8.74 -15.76
N ALA A 49 -10.57 8.71 -16.81
CA ALA A 49 -12.03 8.82 -16.68
C ALA A 49 -12.65 7.57 -16.04
N ASP A 50 -12.00 6.42 -16.23
CA ASP A 50 -12.40 5.12 -15.66
C ASP A 50 -11.15 4.23 -15.46
N PRO A 51 -11.24 3.18 -14.61
CA PRO A 51 -10.11 2.31 -14.30
C PRO A 51 -9.91 1.15 -15.29
N SER A 52 -10.63 1.15 -16.44
CA SER A 52 -10.55 0.05 -17.40
C SER A 52 -9.15 -0.11 -17.98
N PRO A 53 -8.72 -1.34 -18.31
CA PRO A 53 -7.44 -1.56 -18.98
C PRO A 53 -7.29 -0.80 -20.30
N GLN A 54 -8.39 -0.60 -21.04
CA GLN A 54 -8.37 0.14 -22.30
C GLN A 54 -7.96 1.60 -22.09
N THR A 55 -8.68 2.30 -21.22
CA THR A 55 -8.40 3.70 -20.89
C THR A 55 -7.01 3.84 -20.29
N ALA A 56 -6.68 2.97 -19.32
CA ALA A 56 -5.42 3.06 -18.61
C ALA A 56 -4.20 2.79 -19.50
N PHE A 57 -4.22 1.73 -20.33
CA PHE A 57 -3.07 1.39 -21.19
C PHE A 57 -2.83 2.45 -22.24
N HIS A 58 -3.90 3.01 -22.82
CA HIS A 58 -3.79 4.13 -23.74
C HIS A 58 -3.14 5.35 -23.09
N LEU A 59 -3.56 5.73 -21.89
CA LEU A 59 -2.96 6.85 -21.15
C LEU A 59 -1.52 6.57 -20.72
N ILE A 60 -1.20 5.33 -20.32
CA ILE A 60 0.19 4.96 -19.98
C ILE A 60 1.11 5.18 -21.18
N GLU A 61 0.69 4.75 -22.37
CA GLU A 61 1.45 4.90 -23.60
C GLU A 61 1.59 6.38 -24.02
N MET A 62 0.47 7.09 -24.07
CA MET A 62 0.41 8.47 -24.56
C MET A 62 1.13 9.47 -23.64
N GLU A 63 1.05 9.27 -22.34
CA GLU A 63 1.51 10.23 -21.35
C GLU A 63 2.86 9.85 -20.71
N GLY A 64 3.41 8.68 -21.08
CA GLY A 64 4.66 8.17 -20.52
C GLY A 64 4.55 7.89 -19.03
N VAL A 65 3.44 7.28 -18.59
CA VAL A 65 3.19 7.01 -17.17
C VAL A 65 4.23 6.07 -16.59
N THR A 66 4.81 6.46 -15.46
CA THR A 66 5.86 5.69 -14.77
C THR A 66 5.32 4.93 -13.55
N THR A 67 4.21 5.38 -12.96
CA THR A 67 3.62 4.74 -11.78
C THR A 67 2.10 4.84 -11.78
N SER A 68 1.45 3.87 -11.17
CA SER A 68 0.02 3.88 -10.89
C SER A 68 -0.28 3.10 -9.62
N ALA A 69 -1.49 3.26 -9.08
CA ALA A 69 -1.97 2.57 -7.88
C ALA A 69 -3.30 1.87 -8.16
N LEU A 70 -3.40 0.60 -7.77
CA LEU A 70 -4.58 -0.24 -7.99
C LEU A 70 -4.99 -0.97 -6.70
N VAL A 71 -6.23 -1.43 -6.67
CA VAL A 71 -6.68 -2.48 -5.76
C VAL A 71 -6.54 -3.85 -6.45
N PRO A 72 -6.43 -4.97 -5.72
CA PRO A 72 -6.17 -6.30 -6.30
C PRO A 72 -7.10 -6.71 -7.44
N PRO A 73 -8.43 -6.48 -7.41
CA PRO A 73 -9.29 -6.83 -8.54
C PRO A 73 -8.96 -6.09 -9.83
N LEU A 74 -8.60 -4.81 -9.74
CA LEU A 74 -8.18 -4.02 -10.91
C LEU A 74 -6.82 -4.48 -11.43
N ALA A 75 -5.87 -4.77 -10.55
CA ALA A 75 -4.57 -5.32 -10.94
C ALA A 75 -4.72 -6.65 -11.70
N GLN A 76 -5.60 -7.53 -11.22
CA GLN A 76 -5.93 -8.79 -11.91
C GLN A 76 -6.55 -8.54 -13.29
N ALA A 77 -7.47 -7.57 -13.40
CA ALA A 77 -8.09 -7.22 -14.68
C ALA A 77 -7.06 -6.65 -15.67
N TRP A 78 -6.12 -5.81 -15.20
CA TRP A 78 -5.05 -5.28 -16.04
C TRP A 78 -4.13 -6.38 -16.54
N VAL A 79 -3.69 -7.29 -15.67
CA VAL A 79 -2.86 -8.45 -16.04
C VAL A 79 -3.57 -9.30 -17.09
N ALA A 80 -4.83 -9.70 -16.84
CA ALA A 80 -5.59 -10.53 -17.76
C ALA A 80 -5.79 -9.87 -19.15
N SER A 81 -6.03 -8.54 -19.16
CA SER A 81 -6.16 -7.78 -20.40
C SER A 81 -4.84 -7.68 -21.17
N ALA A 82 -3.72 -7.46 -20.49
CA ALA A 82 -2.40 -7.39 -21.10
C ALA A 82 -1.98 -8.74 -21.68
N GLU A 83 -2.17 -9.84 -20.93
CA GLU A 83 -1.92 -11.21 -21.43
C GLU A 83 -2.72 -11.48 -22.72
N LYS A 84 -4.01 -11.20 -22.69
CA LYS A 84 -4.91 -11.47 -23.83
C LYS A 84 -4.55 -10.66 -25.08
N ARG A 85 -4.09 -9.43 -24.91
CA ARG A 85 -3.85 -8.47 -25.99
C ARG A 85 -2.38 -8.40 -26.42
N GLY A 86 -1.47 -9.02 -25.70
CA GLY A 86 -0.02 -8.89 -25.91
C GLY A 86 0.48 -7.46 -25.72
N VAL A 87 -0.10 -6.72 -24.76
CA VAL A 87 0.29 -5.32 -24.50
C VAL A 87 1.55 -5.26 -23.65
N SER A 88 2.50 -4.42 -24.06
CA SER A 88 3.68 -4.04 -23.28
C SER A 88 3.54 -2.59 -22.82
N LEU A 89 3.95 -2.30 -21.58
CA LEU A 89 3.85 -0.97 -20.97
C LEU A 89 5.25 -0.49 -20.55
N PRO A 90 6.14 -0.20 -21.50
CA PRO A 90 7.57 0.01 -21.22
C PRO A 90 7.88 1.24 -20.36
N SER A 91 6.98 2.23 -20.32
CA SER A 91 7.14 3.41 -19.44
C SER A 91 6.75 3.12 -17.98
N LEU A 92 5.88 2.14 -17.74
CA LEU A 92 5.40 1.81 -16.41
C LEU A 92 6.50 1.10 -15.60
N GLN A 93 7.04 1.77 -14.59
CA GLN A 93 8.13 1.26 -13.76
C GLN A 93 7.63 0.58 -12.49
N THR A 94 6.59 1.15 -11.86
CA THR A 94 6.05 0.66 -10.59
C THR A 94 4.54 0.62 -10.62
N LEU A 95 3.97 -0.51 -10.20
CA LEU A 95 2.55 -0.64 -9.94
C LEU A 95 2.34 -0.89 -8.44
N GLN A 96 1.76 0.10 -7.77
CA GLN A 96 1.36 -0.03 -6.37
C GLN A 96 0.06 -0.81 -6.27
N VAL A 97 -0.02 -1.76 -5.34
CA VAL A 97 -1.26 -2.50 -5.07
C VAL A 97 -1.53 -2.51 -3.58
N GLY A 98 -2.70 -2.02 -3.20
CA GLY A 98 -3.10 -1.89 -1.79
C GLY A 98 -4.61 -1.97 -1.59
N GLY A 99 -5.06 -1.71 -0.36
CA GLY A 99 -6.47 -1.75 0.04
C GLY A 99 -6.96 -3.13 0.47
N SER A 100 -6.35 -4.21 0.01
CA SER A 100 -6.56 -5.59 0.50
C SER A 100 -5.36 -6.47 0.12
N LYS A 101 -5.33 -7.71 0.64
CA LYS A 101 -4.24 -8.65 0.35
C LYS A 101 -4.20 -9.03 -1.13
N LEU A 102 -3.04 -8.85 -1.75
CA LEU A 102 -2.77 -9.29 -3.13
C LEU A 102 -2.33 -10.76 -3.13
N ALA A 103 -2.96 -11.58 -3.96
CA ALA A 103 -2.53 -12.97 -4.14
C ALA A 103 -1.12 -13.03 -4.75
N PRO A 104 -0.17 -13.83 -4.19
CA PRO A 104 1.20 -13.90 -4.70
C PRO A 104 1.31 -14.26 -6.18
N ALA A 105 0.40 -15.11 -6.68
CA ALA A 105 0.34 -15.46 -8.10
C ALA A 105 0.02 -14.26 -8.99
N VAL A 106 -0.87 -13.36 -8.55
CA VAL A 106 -1.19 -12.12 -9.27
C VAL A 106 -0.02 -11.14 -9.18
N ALA A 107 0.61 -11.03 -8.00
CA ALA A 107 1.81 -10.20 -7.82
C ALA A 107 2.93 -10.59 -8.79
N GLY A 108 3.22 -11.89 -8.93
CA GLY A 108 4.20 -12.40 -9.88
C GLY A 108 3.83 -12.12 -11.35
N LYS A 109 2.55 -12.18 -11.68
CA LYS A 109 2.07 -11.84 -13.04
C LYS A 109 2.17 -10.34 -13.34
N ILE A 110 2.02 -9.46 -12.39
CA ILE A 110 2.26 -8.02 -12.59
C ILE A 110 3.69 -7.81 -13.13
N GLU A 111 4.68 -8.41 -12.48
CA GLU A 111 6.08 -8.24 -12.91
C GLU A 111 6.37 -8.91 -14.26
N SER A 112 5.85 -10.13 -14.49
CA SER A 112 6.15 -10.88 -15.73
C SER A 112 5.36 -10.43 -16.94
N VAL A 113 4.13 -9.91 -16.77
CA VAL A 113 3.21 -9.55 -17.86
C VAL A 113 3.23 -8.06 -18.15
N LEU A 114 3.16 -7.21 -17.11
CA LEU A 114 3.17 -5.75 -17.29
C LEU A 114 4.59 -5.18 -17.38
N GLY A 115 5.62 -5.95 -16.99
CA GLY A 115 7.02 -5.55 -17.09
C GLY A 115 7.46 -4.52 -16.04
N CYS A 116 6.64 -4.28 -15.00
CA CYS A 116 6.91 -3.30 -13.96
C CYS A 116 7.10 -3.96 -12.59
N THR A 117 7.76 -3.26 -11.68
CA THR A 117 7.91 -3.74 -10.29
C THR A 117 6.59 -3.60 -9.53
N VAL A 118 6.11 -4.69 -8.92
CA VAL A 118 5.00 -4.61 -7.98
C VAL A 118 5.47 -4.05 -6.63
N GLN A 119 4.75 -3.06 -6.12
CA GLN A 119 4.94 -2.53 -4.77
C GLN A 119 3.67 -2.71 -3.97
N GLN A 120 3.68 -3.64 -3.00
CA GLN A 120 2.53 -3.80 -2.12
C GLN A 120 2.50 -2.69 -1.08
N VAL A 121 1.30 -2.17 -0.84
CA VAL A 121 1.04 -1.06 0.07
C VAL A 121 0.01 -1.49 1.10
N PHE A 122 0.34 -1.34 2.37
CA PHE A 122 -0.57 -1.55 3.48
C PHE A 122 -0.52 -0.34 4.39
N GLY A 123 -1.66 0.25 4.64
CA GLY A 123 -1.76 1.42 5.50
C GLY A 123 -3.20 1.80 5.76
N MET A 124 -3.37 2.77 6.62
CA MET A 124 -4.66 3.29 7.05
C MET A 124 -4.61 4.80 7.24
N ALA A 125 -5.77 5.44 7.23
CA ALA A 125 -5.85 6.90 7.42
C ALA A 125 -5.42 7.32 8.83
N GLU A 126 -5.59 6.43 9.79
CA GLU A 126 -5.25 6.64 11.20
C GLU A 126 -3.73 6.65 11.47
N GLY A 127 -2.93 6.21 10.52
CA GLY A 127 -1.47 6.23 10.73
C GLY A 127 -0.71 5.30 9.81
N LEU A 128 -0.08 4.31 10.34
CA LEU A 128 0.85 3.37 9.71
C LEU A 128 0.73 3.22 8.19
N VAL A 129 1.85 3.41 7.49
CA VAL A 129 1.97 3.10 6.06
C VAL A 129 3.20 2.23 5.82
N ASN A 130 3.00 1.09 5.18
CA ASN A 130 4.04 0.14 4.82
C ASN A 130 4.11 0.00 3.30
N TYR A 131 5.31 -0.22 2.81
CA TYR A 131 5.59 -0.57 1.42
C TYR A 131 6.55 -1.75 1.35
N THR A 132 6.44 -2.58 0.35
CA THR A 132 7.61 -3.34 -0.13
C THR A 132 8.55 -2.38 -0.86
N ARG A 133 9.87 -2.65 -0.81
CA ARG A 133 10.90 -1.83 -1.50
C ARG A 133 11.36 -2.55 -2.77
N SER A 134 11.76 -1.80 -3.76
CA SER A 134 12.25 -2.35 -5.04
C SER A 134 13.46 -3.26 -4.89
N ASN A 135 14.28 -3.05 -3.86
CA ASN A 135 15.46 -3.85 -3.52
C ASN A 135 15.20 -4.97 -2.50
N ASP A 136 13.95 -5.16 -2.06
CA ASP A 136 13.59 -6.30 -1.23
C ASP A 136 13.71 -7.61 -2.03
N PRO A 137 13.99 -8.75 -1.37
CA PRO A 137 13.92 -10.06 -2.01
C PRO A 137 12.56 -10.25 -2.68
N ILE A 138 12.56 -10.86 -3.89
CA ILE A 138 11.34 -11.05 -4.68
C ILE A 138 10.22 -11.74 -3.89
N GLU A 139 10.57 -12.74 -3.08
CA GLU A 139 9.61 -13.44 -2.24
C GLU A 139 8.89 -12.48 -1.27
N MET A 140 9.62 -11.55 -0.66
CA MET A 140 9.07 -10.56 0.26
C MET A 140 8.17 -9.57 -0.47
N ARG A 141 8.57 -9.11 -1.67
CA ARG A 141 7.74 -8.21 -2.49
C ARG A 141 6.42 -8.87 -2.93
N LEU A 142 6.45 -10.17 -3.24
CA LEU A 142 5.26 -10.86 -3.73
C LEU A 142 4.29 -11.29 -2.62
N ARG A 143 4.79 -11.54 -1.40
CA ARG A 143 4.01 -12.19 -0.33
C ARG A 143 3.66 -11.28 0.85
N THR A 144 4.42 -10.20 1.07
CA THR A 144 4.25 -9.34 2.23
C THR A 144 3.80 -7.94 1.84
N GLN A 145 3.37 -7.17 2.81
CA GLN A 145 3.02 -5.77 2.63
C GLN A 145 4.17 -4.83 3.06
N GLY A 146 5.39 -5.37 3.08
CA GLY A 146 6.59 -4.60 3.40
C GLY A 146 6.72 -4.25 4.87
N TYR A 147 7.25 -3.07 5.14
CA TYR A 147 7.49 -2.57 6.49
C TYR A 147 7.29 -1.05 6.54
N PRO A 148 7.20 -0.44 7.75
CA PRO A 148 6.87 0.97 7.91
C PRO A 148 7.78 1.95 7.14
N ILE A 149 7.22 3.12 6.84
CA ILE A 149 7.97 4.23 6.21
C ILE A 149 8.89 4.93 7.21
N SER A 150 8.54 4.91 8.49
CA SER A 150 9.30 5.57 9.55
C SER A 150 9.99 4.55 10.46
N PRO A 151 11.26 4.79 10.84
CA PRO A 151 11.89 4.01 11.90
C PRO A 151 11.28 4.27 13.28
N ASP A 152 10.52 5.36 13.43
CA ASP A 152 9.84 5.72 14.67
C ASP A 152 8.42 5.15 14.76
N ASP A 153 7.98 4.37 13.77
CA ASP A 153 6.74 3.61 13.83
C ASP A 153 6.94 2.40 14.74
N GLU A 154 6.16 2.32 15.80
CA GLU A 154 6.11 1.20 16.70
C GLU A 154 5.00 0.23 16.31
N ILE A 155 5.31 -1.04 16.28
CA ILE A 155 4.38 -2.12 15.95
C ILE A 155 4.40 -3.14 17.08
N LEU A 156 3.21 -3.47 17.58
CA LEU A 156 2.96 -4.60 18.46
C LEU A 156 2.02 -5.59 17.77
N ILE A 157 2.31 -6.87 17.92
CA ILE A 157 1.42 -7.95 17.49
C ILE A 157 1.03 -8.70 18.76
N VAL A 158 -0.27 -8.72 19.07
CA VAL A 158 -0.79 -9.21 20.34
C VAL A 158 -1.88 -10.25 20.14
N ASP A 159 -2.11 -11.07 21.14
CA ASP A 159 -3.24 -12.00 21.21
C ASP A 159 -4.54 -11.29 21.68
N ASP A 160 -5.61 -12.07 21.89
CA ASP A 160 -6.91 -11.56 22.37
C ASP A 160 -6.89 -11.01 23.82
N GLN A 161 -5.80 -11.24 24.55
CA GLN A 161 -5.56 -10.74 25.91
C GLN A 161 -4.56 -9.59 25.92
N ASP A 162 -4.27 -8.98 24.75
CA ASP A 162 -3.27 -7.93 24.58
C ASP A 162 -1.83 -8.33 24.98
N GLN A 163 -1.51 -9.65 25.01
CA GLN A 163 -0.16 -10.10 25.27
C GLN A 163 0.62 -10.28 23.97
N PRO A 164 1.89 -9.87 23.92
CA PRO A 164 2.71 -10.04 22.73
C PRO A 164 2.78 -11.50 22.29
N VAL A 165 2.49 -11.77 21.01
CA VAL A 165 2.62 -13.10 20.43
C VAL A 165 4.09 -13.48 20.20
N LYS A 166 4.37 -14.78 20.06
CA LYS A 166 5.72 -15.23 19.72
C LYS A 166 6.08 -14.83 18.29
N ARG A 167 7.37 -14.66 18.05
CA ARG A 167 7.90 -14.27 16.74
C ARG A 167 7.41 -15.21 15.64
N GLY A 168 6.75 -14.65 14.61
CA GLY A 168 6.21 -15.39 13.47
C GLY A 168 4.79 -15.91 13.66
N GLU A 169 4.21 -15.82 14.85
CA GLU A 169 2.80 -16.06 15.08
C GLU A 169 1.96 -14.89 14.59
N SER A 170 0.70 -15.16 14.23
CA SER A 170 -0.27 -14.14 13.85
C SER A 170 -0.97 -13.58 15.08
N GLY A 171 -1.28 -12.30 15.05
CA GLY A 171 -2.02 -11.62 16.10
C GLY A 171 -2.56 -10.27 15.64
N HIS A 172 -3.24 -9.58 16.53
CA HIS A 172 -3.79 -8.25 16.30
C HIS A 172 -2.69 -7.22 16.16
N LEU A 173 -2.75 -6.43 15.10
CA LEU A 173 -1.81 -5.35 14.87
C LEU A 173 -2.21 -4.11 15.65
N LEU A 174 -1.31 -3.67 16.52
CA LEU A 174 -1.34 -2.36 17.16
C LEU A 174 -0.20 -1.50 16.63
N THR A 175 -0.44 -0.21 16.43
CA THR A 175 0.58 0.72 15.93
C THR A 175 0.56 2.05 16.65
N ARG A 176 1.74 2.64 16.80
CA ARG A 176 1.95 3.99 17.31
C ARG A 176 3.11 4.62 16.56
N GLY A 177 3.00 5.90 16.21
CA GLY A 177 4.08 6.56 15.47
C GLY A 177 3.86 8.05 15.33
N PRO A 178 4.80 8.76 14.68
CA PRO A 178 4.79 10.20 14.59
C PRO A 178 3.61 10.79 13.79
N TYR A 179 2.93 9.97 13.00
CA TYR A 179 1.77 10.36 12.20
C TYR A 179 0.54 9.50 12.49
N THR A 180 0.56 8.68 13.54
CA THR A 180 -0.63 7.99 14.06
C THR A 180 -1.53 9.01 14.77
N ILE A 181 -2.83 9.02 14.45
CA ILE A 181 -3.79 9.88 15.14
C ILE A 181 -3.87 9.52 16.61
N ARG A 182 -4.22 10.50 17.45
CA ARG A 182 -4.35 10.29 18.90
C ARG A 182 -5.79 10.06 19.36
N GLY A 183 -6.72 10.08 18.43
CA GLY A 183 -8.13 9.87 18.66
C GLY A 183 -8.98 10.46 17.55
N TYR A 184 -10.23 10.03 17.50
CA TYR A 184 -11.28 10.57 16.63
C TYR A 184 -11.97 11.74 17.32
N TYR A 185 -12.29 12.77 16.55
CA TYR A 185 -12.93 13.98 17.07
C TYR A 185 -14.35 13.70 17.56
N LEU A 186 -14.62 14.01 18.84
CA LEU A 186 -15.92 13.83 19.52
C LEU A 186 -16.49 12.39 19.50
N GLU A 187 -15.62 11.37 19.36
CA GLU A 187 -16.03 9.95 19.27
C GLU A 187 -15.49 9.15 20.46
N GLU A 188 -16.01 9.43 21.67
CA GLU A 188 -15.52 8.83 22.92
C GLU A 188 -15.54 7.28 22.89
N ASN A 189 -16.58 6.68 22.36
CA ASN A 189 -16.68 5.21 22.27
C ASN A 189 -15.66 4.64 21.30
N ALA A 190 -15.51 5.23 20.10
CA ALA A 190 -14.51 4.79 19.13
C ALA A 190 -13.09 4.95 19.71
N ASN A 191 -12.83 6.03 20.45
CA ASN A 191 -11.56 6.25 21.10
C ASN A 191 -11.27 5.23 22.20
N ARG A 192 -12.27 4.92 23.05
CA ARG A 192 -12.11 3.94 24.13
C ARG A 192 -11.69 2.56 23.63
N TYR A 193 -12.24 2.12 22.51
CA TYR A 193 -11.96 0.80 21.94
C TYR A 193 -10.88 0.79 20.88
N GLY A 194 -10.66 1.92 20.23
CA GLY A 194 -9.68 2.07 19.14
C GLY A 194 -8.25 2.32 19.60
N PHE A 195 -8.06 2.70 20.88
CA PHE A 195 -6.73 3.00 21.41
C PHE A 195 -6.46 2.29 22.72
N THR A 196 -5.22 1.96 22.99
CA THR A 196 -4.75 1.49 24.30
C THR A 196 -4.41 2.69 25.21
N GLU A 197 -4.28 2.45 26.51
CA GLU A 197 -3.95 3.50 27.49
C GLU A 197 -2.57 4.14 27.21
N ASP A 198 -1.64 3.38 26.66
CA ASP A 198 -0.30 3.84 26.27
C ASP A 198 -0.23 4.38 24.83
N GLY A 199 -1.38 4.56 24.16
CA GLY A 199 -1.55 5.32 22.92
C GLY A 199 -1.30 4.52 21.63
N PHE A 200 -1.33 3.20 21.66
CA PHE A 200 -1.37 2.41 20.43
C PHE A 200 -2.75 2.41 19.81
N TYR A 201 -2.82 2.56 18.50
CA TYR A 201 -4.04 2.38 17.71
C TYR A 201 -4.26 0.90 17.38
N ARG A 202 -5.47 0.40 17.61
CA ARG A 202 -5.91 -0.96 17.28
C ARG A 202 -6.43 -0.99 15.85
N THR A 203 -5.64 -1.52 14.93
CA THR A 203 -5.96 -1.45 13.50
C THR A 203 -7.13 -2.33 13.06
N GLY A 204 -7.44 -3.37 13.85
CA GLY A 204 -8.39 -4.41 13.48
C GLY A 204 -7.88 -5.39 12.43
N ASP A 205 -6.62 -5.27 12.02
CA ASP A 205 -5.98 -6.22 11.11
C ASP A 205 -5.22 -7.29 11.91
N ILE A 206 -5.20 -8.51 11.37
CA ILE A 206 -4.41 -9.63 11.89
C ILE A 206 -3.21 -9.82 10.98
N VAL A 207 -2.03 -9.79 11.57
CA VAL A 207 -0.77 -9.81 10.85
C VAL A 207 0.23 -10.75 11.51
N ARG A 208 1.31 -11.07 10.78
CA ARG A 208 2.52 -11.67 11.36
C ARG A 208 3.77 -10.99 10.80
N LEU A 209 4.88 -11.09 11.54
CA LEU A 209 6.18 -10.65 11.07
C LEU A 209 6.92 -11.80 10.36
N VAL A 210 7.31 -11.54 9.12
CA VAL A 210 8.14 -12.44 8.31
C VAL A 210 9.56 -11.87 8.25
N ALA A 211 10.56 -12.75 8.37
CA ALA A 211 11.98 -12.37 8.38
C ALA A 211 12.31 -11.20 9.35
N GLY A 212 11.52 -11.07 10.41
CA GLY A 212 11.76 -10.12 11.52
C GLY A 212 11.40 -8.66 11.25
N LYS A 213 10.97 -8.30 10.03
CA LYS A 213 10.59 -6.91 9.71
C LYS A 213 9.41 -6.75 8.76
N TYR A 214 9.14 -7.74 7.91
CA TYR A 214 8.06 -7.62 6.92
C TYR A 214 6.72 -7.99 7.55
N LEU A 215 5.72 -7.13 7.37
CA LEU A 215 4.34 -7.44 7.73
C LEU A 215 3.67 -8.28 6.65
N GLU A 216 3.06 -9.39 7.05
CA GLU A 216 2.12 -10.15 6.23
C GLU A 216 0.74 -10.06 6.86
N VAL A 217 -0.22 -9.47 6.14
CA VAL A 217 -1.62 -9.43 6.56
C VAL A 217 -2.22 -10.83 6.37
N THR A 218 -2.76 -11.40 7.43
CA THR A 218 -3.35 -12.75 7.44
C THR A 218 -4.87 -12.73 7.54
N GLY A 219 -5.48 -11.63 8.01
CA GLY A 219 -6.93 -11.49 8.12
C GLY A 219 -7.36 -10.16 8.72
N ARG A 220 -8.66 -10.07 9.02
CA ARG A 220 -9.27 -9.01 9.81
C ARG A 220 -10.01 -9.58 11.00
N ALA A 221 -9.95 -8.91 12.14
CA ALA A 221 -10.59 -9.36 13.38
C ALA A 221 -12.12 -9.46 13.28
N LYS A 222 -12.75 -8.66 12.40
CA LYS A 222 -14.20 -8.68 12.18
C LYS A 222 -14.68 -9.80 11.25
N ASP A 223 -13.77 -10.46 10.58
CA ASP A 223 -14.07 -11.51 9.58
C ASP A 223 -13.86 -12.93 10.15
N GLN A 224 -13.61 -13.03 11.46
CA GLN A 224 -13.41 -14.30 12.20
C GLN A 224 -14.57 -14.65 13.10
#